data_56e4c3c69e9b579d6a7df573fa19a6e1
#
_entry.id   56e4c3c69e9b579d6a7df573fa19a6e1
#
_cell.length_a   1.000
_cell.length_b   1.000
_cell.length_c   1.000
_cell.angle_alpha   90.00
_cell.angle_beta   90.00
_cell.angle_gamma   90.00
#
_symmetry.space_group_name_H-M   'P 1'
#
loop_
_entity.id
_entity.type
_entity.pdbx_description
1 polymer ?
#
loop_
_entity_poly.entity_id
_entity_poly.type
_entity_poly.pdbx_seq_one_letter_code
_entity_poly.pdbx_strand_id
1 'polypeptide(L)'
;MPFLKNVLPTSAKRAGYLDSMIPSPLPEPIPLLQAASIDTVMAALVAVPKQLRQKPGLHVVMLRDRRRVLLLESGALRQAFPVAIGMPGWETPTGRFKVLEKIDNPVWVHPVSGDRVADQSSANPLGSHWIAFHRDCLGRDAHDGETWITIEGCTTTGFHGTPHRWTVGRAISHGCVRLYNEDVRSLYRQVNLGTPVTVLP
;
A
#
# COMPACT_ATOMS: atom_id res chain seq x y z
N MET A 1 32.86 -2.57 -13.03
CA MET A 1 32.35 -1.23 -13.37
C MET A 1 32.29 -1.12 -14.88
N PRO A 2 31.14 -0.96 -15.49
CA PRO A 2 31.00 -0.01 -16.58
C PRO A 2 29.84 0.96 -16.31
N PHE A 3 30.07 2.20 -16.70
CA PHE A 3 29.22 3.38 -16.57
C PHE A 3 27.98 3.27 -17.46
N LEU A 4 26.81 3.46 -16.88
CA LEU A 4 25.57 3.76 -17.59
C LEU A 4 25.65 5.21 -18.10
N LYS A 5 25.58 5.38 -19.41
CA LYS A 5 25.49 6.69 -20.06
C LYS A 5 24.09 7.27 -19.88
N ASN A 6 24.03 8.41 -19.18
CA ASN A 6 22.86 9.25 -19.04
C ASN A 6 22.34 9.72 -20.43
N VAL A 7 21.08 9.44 -20.71
CA VAL A 7 20.30 10.21 -21.68
C VAL A 7 19.34 11.09 -20.86
N LEU A 8 19.70 12.36 -20.71
CA LEU A 8 18.82 13.36 -20.10
C LEU A 8 17.76 13.78 -21.14
N PRO A 9 16.48 13.79 -20.82
CA PRO A 9 15.48 14.43 -21.66
C PRO A 9 15.62 15.96 -21.59
N THR A 10 15.55 16.61 -22.75
CA THR A 10 15.66 18.06 -22.90
C THR A 10 14.57 18.81 -22.13
N SER A 11 14.90 20.01 -21.64
CA SER A 11 14.13 20.85 -20.71
C SER A 11 12.69 21.19 -21.16
N ALA A 12 12.36 21.06 -22.43
CA ALA A 12 11.03 21.31 -22.98
C ALA A 12 9.96 20.26 -22.59
N LYS A 13 10.36 19.05 -22.16
CA LYS A 13 9.43 17.99 -21.73
C LYS A 13 9.07 18.05 -20.25
N ARG A 14 9.76 18.85 -19.45
CA ARG A 14 9.49 18.98 -18.00
C ARG A 14 8.22 19.78 -17.66
N ALA A 15 7.87 20.77 -18.45
CA ALA A 15 6.68 21.59 -18.19
C ALA A 15 5.37 20.85 -18.49
N GLY A 16 5.34 20.01 -19.54
CA GLY A 16 4.14 19.23 -19.89
C GLY A 16 3.84 18.05 -18.96
N TYR A 17 4.85 17.55 -18.26
CA TYR A 17 4.68 16.40 -17.36
C TYR A 17 3.96 16.75 -16.04
N LEU A 18 4.11 18.00 -15.57
CA LEU A 18 3.42 18.45 -14.35
C LEU A 18 1.97 18.86 -14.62
N ASP A 19 1.65 19.34 -15.82
CA ASP A 19 0.28 19.72 -16.19
C ASP A 19 -0.62 18.52 -16.51
N SER A 20 -0.06 17.42 -17.02
CA SER A 20 -0.82 16.20 -17.29
C SER A 20 -1.13 15.37 -16.02
N MET A 21 -0.52 15.72 -14.90
CA MET A 21 -0.83 15.10 -13.59
C MET A 21 -1.99 15.73 -12.85
N ILE A 22 -2.64 16.77 -13.42
CA ILE A 22 -3.92 17.27 -12.90
C ILE A 22 -4.98 16.31 -13.41
N PRO A 23 -5.47 15.35 -12.61
CA PRO A 23 -6.59 14.53 -13.05
C PRO A 23 -7.78 15.45 -13.34
N SER A 24 -8.55 15.09 -14.37
CA SER A 24 -9.91 15.62 -14.60
C SER A 24 -10.63 15.82 -13.27
N PRO A 25 -11.52 16.82 -13.13
CA PRO A 25 -12.08 17.23 -11.84
C PRO A 25 -12.38 16.00 -11.00
N LEU A 26 -11.72 15.95 -9.82
CA LEU A 26 -11.80 14.81 -8.90
C LEU A 26 -13.27 14.42 -8.76
N PRO A 27 -13.63 13.14 -8.93
CA PRO A 27 -14.95 12.70 -8.57
C PRO A 27 -15.24 13.18 -7.16
N GLU A 28 -16.45 13.71 -6.94
CA GLU A 28 -16.94 14.19 -5.65
C GLU A 28 -16.31 13.41 -4.49
N PRO A 29 -15.81 14.09 -3.46
CA PRO A 29 -15.21 13.38 -2.33
C PRO A 29 -16.24 12.36 -1.84
N ILE A 30 -15.90 11.07 -2.01
CA ILE A 30 -16.67 10.02 -1.34
C ILE A 30 -16.70 10.44 0.12
N PRO A 31 -17.87 10.59 0.75
CA PRO A 31 -17.96 10.98 2.15
C PRO A 31 -16.89 10.21 2.90
N LEU A 32 -16.05 10.92 3.66
CA LEU A 32 -15.01 10.31 4.50
C LEU A 32 -15.62 9.03 5.04
N LEU A 33 -15.06 7.87 4.66
CA LEU A 33 -15.56 6.59 5.13
C LEU A 33 -15.58 6.70 6.66
N GLN A 34 -16.72 7.14 7.18
CA GLN A 34 -17.00 7.15 8.61
C GLN A 34 -16.58 5.77 9.10
N ALA A 35 -15.98 5.71 10.26
CA ALA A 35 -15.54 4.47 10.90
C ALA A 35 -16.49 3.36 10.49
N ALA A 36 -15.99 2.41 9.68
CA ALA A 36 -16.82 1.49 8.91
C ALA A 36 -17.93 0.97 9.81
N SER A 37 -19.18 1.02 9.38
CA SER A 37 -20.29 0.56 10.20
C SER A 37 -19.95 -0.86 10.68
N ILE A 38 -20.38 -1.22 11.87
CA ILE A 38 -20.18 -2.57 12.44
C ILE A 38 -20.56 -3.62 11.40
N ASP A 39 -21.62 -3.39 10.64
CA ASP A 39 -22.09 -4.30 9.57
C ASP A 39 -21.06 -4.51 8.47
N THR A 40 -20.36 -3.46 8.03
CA THR A 40 -19.31 -3.55 7.02
C THR A 40 -18.11 -4.38 7.53
N VAL A 41 -17.74 -4.19 8.79
CA VAL A 41 -16.64 -4.93 9.42
C VAL A 41 -17.04 -6.39 9.63
N MET A 42 -18.27 -6.65 10.09
CA MET A 42 -18.77 -8.01 10.27
C MET A 42 -18.89 -8.75 8.94
N ALA A 43 -19.38 -8.09 7.89
CA ALA A 43 -19.41 -8.65 6.54
C ALA A 43 -18.00 -8.99 6.03
N ALA A 44 -17.00 -8.16 6.32
CA ALA A 44 -15.61 -8.46 6.00
C ALA A 44 -15.09 -9.67 6.79
N LEU A 45 -15.39 -9.77 8.08
CA LEU A 45 -14.98 -10.90 8.90
C LEU A 45 -15.61 -12.22 8.42
N VAL A 46 -16.87 -12.21 8.02
CA VAL A 46 -17.55 -13.39 7.48
C VAL A 46 -16.89 -13.87 6.19
N ALA A 47 -16.38 -12.96 5.36
CA ALA A 47 -15.68 -13.30 4.13
C ALA A 47 -14.31 -13.97 4.36
N VAL A 48 -13.74 -13.88 5.58
CA VAL A 48 -12.48 -14.58 5.89
C VAL A 48 -12.75 -16.10 5.99
N PRO A 49 -12.00 -16.95 5.23
CA PRO A 49 -12.13 -18.39 5.29
C PRO A 49 -12.03 -18.95 6.73
N LYS A 50 -12.86 -19.92 7.08
CA LYS A 50 -12.91 -20.51 8.43
C LYS A 50 -11.53 -20.98 8.89
N GLN A 51 -10.74 -21.56 8.00
CA GLN A 51 -9.39 -22.06 8.29
C GLN A 51 -8.44 -20.95 8.74
N LEU A 52 -8.60 -19.72 8.23
CA LEU A 52 -7.80 -18.56 8.67
C LEU A 52 -8.31 -18.03 10.02
N ARG A 53 -9.62 -18.07 10.25
CA ARG A 53 -10.21 -17.67 11.54
C ARG A 53 -9.88 -18.63 12.68
N GLN A 54 -9.51 -19.87 12.38
CA GLN A 54 -9.14 -20.88 13.38
C GLN A 54 -7.64 -20.91 13.68
N LYS A 55 -6.82 -20.08 13.01
CA LYS A 55 -5.38 -20.05 13.29
C LYS A 55 -5.09 -19.43 14.65
N PRO A 56 -4.21 -20.05 15.44
CA PRO A 56 -3.77 -19.47 16.69
C PRO A 56 -2.88 -18.24 16.46
N GLY A 57 -2.84 -17.36 17.46
CA GLY A 57 -2.01 -16.18 17.48
C GLY A 57 -2.49 -15.03 16.58
N LEU A 58 -1.61 -14.07 16.38
CA LEU A 58 -1.91 -12.86 15.63
C LEU A 58 -1.77 -13.10 14.12
N HIS A 59 -2.72 -12.60 13.34
CA HIS A 59 -2.77 -12.75 11.91
C HIS A 59 -3.35 -11.49 11.23
N VAL A 60 -2.67 -10.97 10.24
CA VAL A 60 -3.19 -9.89 9.39
C VAL A 60 -3.87 -10.51 8.17
N VAL A 61 -5.15 -10.25 7.98
CA VAL A 61 -5.91 -10.69 6.81
C VAL A 61 -6.38 -9.48 6.03
N MET A 62 -6.00 -9.41 4.77
CA MET A 62 -6.43 -8.36 3.86
C MET A 62 -7.43 -8.91 2.86
N LEU A 63 -8.53 -8.20 2.65
CA LEU A 63 -9.58 -8.47 1.67
C LEU A 63 -9.50 -7.35 0.61
N ARG A 64 -8.98 -7.66 -0.57
CA ARG A 64 -8.78 -6.67 -1.65
C ARG A 64 -10.10 -6.10 -2.15
N ASP A 65 -11.06 -6.97 -2.45
CA ASP A 65 -12.40 -6.61 -2.93
C ASP A 65 -13.14 -5.65 -1.98
N ARG A 66 -12.90 -5.80 -0.68
CA ARG A 66 -13.49 -4.99 0.38
C ARG A 66 -12.64 -3.81 0.81
N ARG A 67 -11.41 -3.72 0.32
CA ARG A 67 -10.42 -2.70 0.71
C ARG A 67 -10.31 -2.58 2.23
N ARG A 68 -10.14 -3.74 2.89
CA ARG A 68 -10.07 -3.87 4.35
C ARG A 68 -8.90 -4.73 4.78
N VAL A 69 -8.23 -4.29 5.83
CA VAL A 69 -7.29 -5.10 6.59
C VAL A 69 -7.94 -5.43 7.93
N LEU A 70 -7.95 -6.70 8.29
CA LEU A 70 -8.41 -7.22 9.56
C LEU A 70 -7.21 -7.72 10.36
N LEU A 71 -7.09 -7.31 11.60
CA LEU A 71 -6.16 -7.89 12.57
C LEU A 71 -6.93 -8.89 13.42
N LEU A 72 -6.59 -10.14 13.27
CA LEU A 72 -7.20 -11.25 14.00
C LEU A 72 -6.23 -11.78 15.06
N GLU A 73 -6.73 -12.13 16.22
CA GLU A 73 -5.98 -12.88 17.23
C GLU A 73 -6.75 -14.14 17.60
N SER A 74 -6.16 -15.30 17.31
CA SER A 74 -6.79 -16.60 17.51
C SER A 74 -8.23 -16.66 16.95
N GLY A 75 -8.42 -16.01 15.79
CA GLY A 75 -9.69 -15.94 15.09
C GLY A 75 -10.64 -14.83 15.52
N ALA A 76 -10.41 -14.22 16.67
CA ALA A 76 -11.18 -13.07 17.13
C ALA A 76 -10.71 -11.79 16.41
N LEU A 77 -11.65 -10.96 15.98
CA LEU A 77 -11.33 -9.65 15.40
C LEU A 77 -10.86 -8.69 16.50
N ARG A 78 -9.63 -8.19 16.36
CA ARG A 78 -9.10 -7.13 17.22
C ARG A 78 -9.36 -5.75 16.64
N GLN A 79 -9.01 -5.57 15.35
CA GLN A 79 -9.19 -4.29 14.65
C GLN A 79 -9.47 -4.52 13.16
N ALA A 80 -10.10 -3.53 12.55
CA ALA A 80 -10.33 -3.47 11.11
C ALA A 80 -9.96 -2.08 10.60
N PHE A 81 -9.26 -2.03 9.45
CA PHE A 81 -8.76 -0.80 8.86
C PHE A 81 -9.25 -0.66 7.42
N PRO A 82 -9.78 0.50 7.00
CA PRO A 82 -9.98 0.80 5.60
C PRO A 82 -8.63 1.03 4.93
N VAL A 83 -8.49 0.60 3.67
CA VAL A 83 -7.22 0.70 2.96
C VAL A 83 -7.40 1.11 1.51
N ALA A 84 -6.38 1.77 0.94
CA ALA A 84 -6.21 1.82 -0.50
C ALA A 84 -5.34 0.64 -0.97
N ILE A 85 -5.59 0.20 -2.19
CA ILE A 85 -4.92 -0.94 -2.81
C ILE A 85 -4.33 -0.58 -4.17
N GLY A 86 -3.61 -1.49 -4.77
CA GLY A 86 -3.10 -1.37 -6.15
C GLY A 86 -4.22 -1.15 -7.15
N MET A 87 -3.98 -0.23 -8.11
CA MET A 87 -4.85 -0.01 -9.26
C MET A 87 -4.72 -1.15 -10.28
N PRO A 88 -5.62 -1.24 -11.30
CA PRO A 88 -5.47 -2.20 -12.40
C PRO A 88 -4.07 -2.11 -13.05
N GLY A 89 -3.44 -3.26 -13.25
CA GLY A 89 -2.06 -3.38 -13.72
C GLY A 89 -0.99 -3.28 -12.63
N TRP A 90 -1.39 -2.83 -11.43
CA TRP A 90 -0.53 -2.71 -10.24
C TRP A 90 -1.16 -3.38 -9.02
N GLU A 91 -1.82 -4.49 -9.22
CA GLU A 91 -2.58 -5.16 -8.17
C GLU A 91 -1.70 -5.50 -6.97
N THR A 92 -2.24 -5.25 -5.78
CA THR A 92 -1.64 -5.78 -4.55
C THR A 92 -1.60 -7.31 -4.64
N PRO A 93 -0.44 -7.96 -4.46
CA PRO A 93 -0.30 -9.40 -4.62
C PRO A 93 -1.17 -10.17 -3.63
N THR A 94 -1.87 -11.20 -4.11
CA THR A 94 -2.62 -12.14 -3.28
C THR A 94 -1.73 -13.30 -2.85
N GLY A 95 -2.01 -13.87 -1.69
CA GLY A 95 -1.25 -15.02 -1.20
C GLY A 95 -1.04 -15.00 0.31
N ARG A 96 -0.08 -15.83 0.74
CA ARG A 96 0.33 -15.96 2.14
C ARG A 96 1.74 -15.44 2.30
N PHE A 97 1.89 -14.50 3.17
CA PHE A 97 3.13 -13.75 3.43
C PHE A 97 3.39 -13.70 4.93
N LYS A 98 4.43 -12.99 5.30
CA LYS A 98 4.73 -12.60 6.68
C LYS A 98 5.33 -11.20 6.71
N VAL A 99 5.23 -10.53 7.83
CA VAL A 99 5.94 -9.26 8.04
C VAL A 99 7.44 -9.48 7.91
N LEU A 100 8.06 -8.78 6.97
CA LEU A 100 9.49 -8.88 6.62
C LEU A 100 10.32 -7.78 7.25
N GLU A 101 9.73 -6.58 7.34
CA GLU A 101 10.42 -5.38 7.79
C GLU A 101 9.42 -4.40 8.41
N LYS A 102 9.90 -3.60 9.35
CA LYS A 102 9.13 -2.55 10.01
C LYS A 102 10.00 -1.32 10.16
N ILE A 103 9.52 -0.17 9.68
CA ILE A 103 10.25 1.11 9.78
C ILE A 103 9.31 2.16 10.35
N ASP A 104 9.73 2.79 11.44
CA ASP A 104 9.10 4.00 11.96
C ASP A 104 9.68 5.20 11.22
N ASN A 105 8.83 6.14 10.82
CA ASN A 105 9.22 7.33 10.07
C ASN A 105 10.11 7.02 8.84
N PRO A 106 9.59 6.25 7.85
CA PRO A 106 10.37 5.84 6.69
C PRO A 106 10.77 7.03 5.81
N VAL A 107 11.99 7.00 5.30
CA VAL A 107 12.41 7.90 4.23
C VAL A 107 11.96 7.32 2.90
N TRP A 108 11.24 8.09 2.12
CA TRP A 108 10.88 7.66 0.75
C TRP A 108 11.97 8.07 -0.24
N VAL A 109 12.29 7.17 -1.16
CA VAL A 109 13.22 7.42 -2.25
C VAL A 109 12.45 7.32 -3.56
N HIS A 110 12.47 8.38 -4.34
CA HIS A 110 11.78 8.41 -5.62
C HIS A 110 12.41 7.39 -6.58
N PRO A 111 11.63 6.46 -7.16
CA PRO A 111 12.18 5.31 -7.89
C PRO A 111 12.94 5.69 -9.16
N VAL A 112 12.66 6.86 -9.75
CA VAL A 112 13.28 7.30 -11.00
C VAL A 112 14.38 8.34 -10.75
N SER A 113 14.10 9.41 -9.97
CA SER A 113 15.07 10.49 -9.73
C SER A 113 16.07 10.19 -8.64
N GLY A 114 15.77 9.25 -7.72
CA GLY A 114 16.55 8.98 -6.53
C GLY A 114 16.40 10.04 -5.44
N ASP A 115 15.56 11.05 -5.64
CA ASP A 115 15.30 12.08 -4.65
C ASP A 115 14.77 11.48 -3.36
N ARG A 116 15.25 11.98 -2.23
CA ARG A 116 14.87 11.51 -0.90
C ARG A 116 13.90 12.49 -0.27
N VAL A 117 12.74 12.00 0.13
CA VAL A 117 11.79 12.76 0.93
C VAL A 117 11.89 12.29 2.37
N ALA A 118 12.25 13.20 3.26
CA ALA A 118 12.45 12.91 4.66
C ALA A 118 11.19 12.38 5.34
N ASP A 119 11.40 11.69 6.44
CA ASP A 119 10.37 11.33 7.40
C ASP A 119 9.56 12.57 7.84
N GLN A 120 8.31 12.36 8.22
CA GLN A 120 7.38 13.39 8.71
C GLN A 120 7.07 14.53 7.73
N SER A 121 7.66 14.55 6.54
CA SER A 121 7.26 15.50 5.49
C SER A 121 5.86 15.20 4.99
N SER A 122 5.03 16.22 4.81
CA SER A 122 3.72 16.09 4.14
C SER A 122 3.83 15.62 2.69
N ALA A 123 5.02 15.73 2.09
CA ALA A 123 5.34 15.23 0.76
C ALA A 123 5.74 13.74 0.75
N ASN A 124 5.97 13.12 1.92
CA ASN A 124 6.36 11.71 1.98
C ASN A 124 5.15 10.79 1.76
N PRO A 125 5.06 10.07 0.61
CA PRO A 125 3.90 9.24 0.29
C PRO A 125 3.76 8.02 1.22
N LEU A 126 4.82 7.62 1.95
CA LEU A 126 4.80 6.49 2.87
C LEU A 126 4.18 6.83 4.22
N GLY A 127 3.97 8.12 4.51
CA GLY A 127 3.41 8.55 5.78
C GLY A 127 4.29 8.15 6.97
N SER A 128 3.66 7.82 8.10
CA SER A 128 4.35 7.69 9.40
C SER A 128 5.05 6.36 9.65
N HIS A 129 4.61 5.26 9.02
CA HIS A 129 5.14 3.91 9.27
C HIS A 129 5.09 3.05 8.02
N TRP A 130 6.04 2.12 7.93
CA TRP A 130 6.14 1.10 6.90
C TRP A 130 6.19 -0.29 7.50
N ILE A 131 5.45 -1.25 6.91
CA ILE A 131 5.42 -2.66 7.30
C ILE A 131 5.47 -3.48 6.02
N ALA A 132 6.65 -3.94 5.61
CA ALA A 132 6.80 -4.78 4.43
C ALA A 132 6.31 -6.20 4.67
N PHE A 133 5.65 -6.81 3.68
CA PHE A 133 5.21 -8.20 3.77
C PHE A 133 5.53 -9.05 2.53
N HIS A 134 5.87 -8.44 1.40
CA HIS A 134 6.21 -9.16 0.18
C HIS A 134 7.36 -8.47 -0.55
N ARG A 135 8.29 -9.27 -1.05
CA ARG A 135 9.37 -8.82 -1.94
C ARG A 135 9.34 -9.68 -3.20
N ASP A 136 9.21 -9.03 -4.33
CA ASP A 136 9.26 -9.64 -5.66
C ASP A 136 10.54 -9.19 -6.37
N CYS A 137 11.35 -10.15 -6.81
CA CYS A 137 12.63 -9.89 -7.49
C CYS A 137 12.63 -10.43 -8.93
N LEU A 138 11.47 -10.78 -9.47
CA LEU A 138 11.37 -11.31 -10.84
C LEU A 138 11.38 -10.22 -11.90
N GLY A 139 11.34 -8.96 -11.47
CA GLY A 139 11.07 -7.84 -12.36
C GLY A 139 9.61 -7.83 -12.83
N ARG A 140 9.14 -6.73 -13.31
CA ARG A 140 7.78 -6.64 -13.88
C ARG A 140 7.69 -5.49 -14.86
N ASP A 141 6.91 -5.71 -15.91
CA ASP A 141 6.41 -4.64 -16.74
C ASP A 141 5.10 -4.13 -16.18
N ALA A 142 4.92 -2.84 -16.18
CA ALA A 142 3.71 -2.19 -15.71
C ALA A 142 3.44 -0.94 -16.55
N HIS A 143 2.17 -0.53 -16.62
CA HIS A 143 1.72 0.65 -17.32
C HIS A 143 1.24 1.70 -16.31
N ASP A 144 1.76 2.91 -16.38
CA ASP A 144 1.42 3.99 -15.44
C ASP A 144 0.18 4.80 -15.87
N GLY A 145 -0.43 4.43 -16.99
CA GLY A 145 -1.52 5.14 -17.65
C GLY A 145 -1.08 5.83 -18.95
N GLU A 146 0.21 6.10 -19.13
CA GLU A 146 0.78 6.76 -20.29
C GLU A 146 1.84 5.91 -20.99
N THR A 147 2.70 5.25 -20.21
CA THR A 147 3.84 4.50 -20.74
C THR A 147 4.01 3.13 -20.07
N TRP A 148 4.66 2.21 -20.79
CA TRP A 148 5.13 0.97 -20.20
C TRP A 148 6.43 1.23 -19.44
N ILE A 149 6.49 0.75 -18.22
CA ILE A 149 7.64 0.85 -17.32
C ILE A 149 8.12 -0.56 -17.02
N THR A 150 9.38 -0.84 -17.31
CA THR A 150 10.04 -2.06 -16.84
C THR A 150 10.74 -1.76 -15.52
N ILE A 151 10.33 -2.47 -14.47
CA ILE A 151 10.97 -2.39 -13.16
C ILE A 151 11.99 -3.52 -13.05
N GLU A 152 13.25 -3.15 -13.10
CA GLU A 152 14.35 -4.08 -12.87
C GLU A 152 14.64 -4.20 -11.37
N GLY A 153 15.04 -5.41 -10.93
CA GLY A 153 15.36 -5.69 -9.54
C GLY A 153 14.18 -6.03 -8.67
N CYS A 154 14.33 -5.83 -7.37
CA CYS A 154 13.31 -6.22 -6.40
C CYS A 154 12.36 -5.07 -6.07
N THR A 155 11.07 -5.34 -6.13
CA THR A 155 10.02 -4.48 -5.58
C THR A 155 9.56 -4.98 -4.22
N THR A 156 9.20 -4.08 -3.32
CA THR A 156 8.68 -4.45 -2.00
C THR A 156 7.27 -3.89 -1.83
N THR A 157 6.35 -4.77 -1.45
CA THR A 157 4.97 -4.40 -1.12
C THR A 157 4.80 -4.40 0.40
N GLY A 158 4.13 -3.39 0.91
CA GLY A 158 3.89 -3.24 2.35
C GLY A 158 2.64 -2.43 2.67
N PHE A 159 2.29 -2.42 3.94
CA PHE A 159 1.35 -1.49 4.54
C PHE A 159 2.09 -0.22 4.92
N HIS A 160 1.52 0.94 4.62
CA HIS A 160 2.12 2.21 5.00
C HIS A 160 1.07 3.30 5.22
N GLY A 161 1.46 4.38 5.88
CA GLY A 161 0.62 5.54 6.03
C GLY A 161 0.50 6.34 4.73
N THR A 162 -0.26 7.44 4.80
CA THR A 162 -0.34 8.37 3.68
C THR A 162 -0.72 9.77 4.17
N PRO A 163 -0.13 10.84 3.62
CA PRO A 163 -0.62 12.20 3.78
C PRO A 163 -1.91 12.43 2.99
N HIS A 164 -2.15 11.63 1.94
CA HIS A 164 -3.29 11.76 1.05
C HIS A 164 -4.47 10.91 1.53
N ARG A 165 -5.13 11.36 2.61
CA ARG A 165 -6.23 10.64 3.28
C ARG A 165 -7.36 10.23 2.33
N TRP A 166 -7.65 11.04 1.31
CA TRP A 166 -8.69 10.79 0.32
C TRP A 166 -8.46 9.53 -0.54
N THR A 167 -7.22 8.99 -0.54
CA THR A 167 -6.88 7.77 -1.29
C THR A 167 -7.38 6.49 -0.61
N VAL A 168 -7.56 6.52 0.71
CA VAL A 168 -8.00 5.34 1.47
C VAL A 168 -9.42 4.94 1.03
N GLY A 169 -9.63 3.64 0.79
CA GLY A 169 -10.85 3.10 0.23
C GLY A 169 -10.85 2.98 -1.30
N ARG A 170 -9.78 3.35 -1.99
CA ARG A 170 -9.67 3.35 -3.46
C ARG A 170 -8.62 2.36 -3.97
N ALA A 171 -8.71 1.99 -5.26
CA ALA A 171 -7.70 1.23 -5.98
C ALA A 171 -6.86 2.20 -6.82
N ILE A 172 -5.77 2.74 -6.25
CA ILE A 172 -5.00 3.82 -6.87
C ILE A 172 -3.48 3.77 -6.57
N SER A 173 -3.01 2.77 -5.85
CA SER A 173 -1.57 2.63 -5.56
C SER A 173 -0.87 1.79 -6.64
N HIS A 174 0.45 1.76 -6.59
CA HIS A 174 1.28 0.86 -7.41
C HIS A 174 1.58 -0.48 -6.69
N GLY A 175 0.56 -1.01 -5.98
CA GLY A 175 0.64 -2.31 -5.32
C GLY A 175 0.73 -2.26 -3.80
N CYS A 176 1.26 -1.20 -3.20
CA CYS A 176 1.29 -1.03 -1.76
C CYS A 176 -0.10 -0.76 -1.17
N VAL A 177 -0.25 -1.03 0.11
CA VAL A 177 -1.50 -0.87 0.86
C VAL A 177 -1.42 0.38 1.72
N ARG A 178 -2.23 1.41 1.38
CA ARG A 178 -2.24 2.68 2.11
C ARG A 178 -3.27 2.68 3.22
N LEU A 179 -2.86 3.05 4.42
CA LEU A 179 -3.71 3.26 5.59
C LEU A 179 -3.69 4.74 6.00
N TYR A 180 -4.63 5.16 6.81
CA TYR A 180 -4.45 6.39 7.57
C TYR A 180 -3.22 6.28 8.48
N ASN A 181 -2.54 7.40 8.75
CA ASN A 181 -1.33 7.39 9.59
C ASN A 181 -1.60 6.85 11.00
N GLU A 182 -2.74 7.16 11.58
CA GLU A 182 -3.19 6.63 12.85
C GLU A 182 -3.41 5.12 12.82
N ASP A 183 -3.96 4.60 11.72
CA ASP A 183 -4.27 3.18 11.55
C ASP A 183 -2.99 2.35 11.34
N VAL A 184 -2.09 2.79 10.47
CA VAL A 184 -0.81 2.08 10.27
C VAL A 184 0.02 2.10 11.54
N ARG A 185 -0.01 3.17 12.33
CA ARG A 185 0.65 3.25 13.63
C ARG A 185 0.06 2.23 14.60
N SER A 186 -1.27 2.09 14.62
CA SER A 186 -1.95 1.08 15.44
C SER A 186 -1.56 -0.33 15.01
N LEU A 187 -1.57 -0.63 13.71
CA LEU A 187 -1.14 -1.92 13.17
C LEU A 187 0.34 -2.20 13.49
N TYR A 188 1.21 -1.21 13.28
CA TYR A 188 2.65 -1.30 13.52
C TYR A 188 2.99 -1.72 14.96
N ARG A 189 2.28 -1.20 15.95
CA ARG A 189 2.51 -1.52 17.37
C ARG A 189 2.12 -2.95 17.73
N GLN A 190 1.25 -3.57 16.96
CA GLN A 190 0.66 -4.88 17.29
C GLN A 190 1.36 -6.02 16.53
N VAL A 191 1.88 -5.78 15.34
CA VAL A 191 2.54 -6.83 14.55
C VAL A 191 4.05 -6.85 14.82
N ASN A 192 4.64 -8.04 14.72
CA ASN A 192 6.08 -8.27 14.81
C ASN A 192 6.61 -8.83 13.50
N LEU A 193 7.94 -8.83 13.34
CA LEU A 193 8.58 -9.58 12.26
C LEU A 193 8.12 -11.03 12.31
N GLY A 194 7.79 -11.59 11.16
CA GLY A 194 7.25 -12.94 11.05
C GLY A 194 5.73 -13.06 11.28
N THR A 195 5.02 -12.00 11.75
CA THR A 195 3.56 -12.04 11.86
C THR A 195 2.95 -12.46 10.51
N PRO A 196 2.09 -13.50 10.48
CA PRO A 196 1.47 -13.95 9.24
C PRO A 196 0.58 -12.87 8.62
N VAL A 197 0.68 -12.73 7.28
CA VAL A 197 -0.15 -11.87 6.46
C VAL A 197 -0.79 -12.71 5.36
N THR A 198 -2.10 -12.66 5.22
CA THR A 198 -2.81 -13.28 4.09
C THR A 198 -3.56 -12.22 3.33
N VAL A 199 -3.31 -12.13 2.03
CA VAL A 199 -4.03 -11.25 1.11
C VAL A 199 -4.97 -12.09 0.28
N LEU A 200 -6.25 -11.88 0.44
CA LEU A 200 -7.35 -12.49 -0.32
C LEU A 200 -7.78 -11.57 -1.47
N PRO A 201 -8.38 -12.12 -2.52
CA PRO A 201 -8.96 -11.35 -3.63
C PRO A 201 -9.88 -10.24 -3.19
#